data_9a7a1557476e84133eaadff4862111c5
#
_entry.id   9a7a1557476e84133eaadff4862111c5
#
_cell.length_a   1.000
_cell.length_b   1.000
_cell.length_c   1.000
_cell.angle_alpha   90.00
_cell.angle_beta   90.00
_cell.angle_gamma   90.00
#
_symmetry.space_group_name_H-M   'P 1'
#
loop_
_entity.id
_entity.type
_entity.pdbx_description
1 polymer ?
#
loop_
_entity_poly.entity_id
_entity_poly.type
_entity_poly.pdbx_seq_one_letter_code
_entity_poly.pdbx_strand_id
1 'polypeptide(L)' 'MDELESIKKRRATEHHQGDVRKACERAGVSATVFQSALRKTKIDDLTDKEMKVLLTFREILDARIAEKEMLKKLL' A
#
# COMPACT_ATOMS: atom_id res chain seq x y z
N MET A 1 -1.13 -8.22 -15.19
CA MET A 1 -0.29 -7.79 -14.05
C MET A 1 -1.01 -8.17 -12.76
N ASP A 2 -0.35 -8.88 -11.85
CA ASP A 2 -1.02 -9.25 -10.61
C ASP A 2 -1.06 -8.08 -9.63
N GLU A 3 -1.82 -8.24 -8.58
CA GLU A 3 -2.05 -7.18 -7.60
C GLU A 3 -0.78 -6.81 -6.83
N LEU A 4 0.08 -7.78 -6.57
CA LEU A 4 1.34 -7.53 -5.86
C LEU A 4 2.26 -6.64 -6.69
N GLU A 5 2.41 -6.91 -7.98
CA GLU A 5 3.19 -6.07 -8.87
C GLU A 5 2.60 -4.67 -8.99
N SER A 6 1.27 -4.58 -9.05
CA SER A 6 0.57 -3.30 -9.10
C SER A 6 0.89 -2.46 -7.86
N ILE A 7 0.83 -3.05 -6.67
CA ILE A 7 1.15 -2.35 -5.44
C ILE A 7 2.61 -1.89 -5.41
N LYS A 8 3.54 -2.74 -5.83
CA LYS A 8 4.95 -2.38 -5.90
C LYS A 8 5.19 -1.21 -6.83
N LYS A 9 4.54 -1.21 -7.98
CA LYS A 9 4.65 -0.14 -8.97
C LYS A 9 4.06 1.16 -8.42
N ARG A 10 2.91 1.10 -7.79
CA ARG A 10 2.28 2.27 -7.18
C ARG A 10 3.13 2.83 -6.05
N ARG A 11 3.78 1.97 -5.26
CA ARG A 11 4.70 2.43 -4.24
C ARG A 11 5.81 3.29 -4.85
N ALA A 12 6.35 2.87 -5.98
CA ALA A 12 7.43 3.61 -6.63
C ALA A 12 6.97 4.96 -7.19
N THR A 13 5.72 5.07 -7.64
CA THR A 13 5.22 6.25 -8.36
C THR A 13 4.29 7.13 -7.54
N GLU A 14 3.56 6.58 -6.57
CA GLU A 14 2.53 7.31 -5.83
C GLU A 14 2.84 7.47 -4.34
N HIS A 15 3.90 6.84 -3.86
CA HIS A 15 4.26 6.86 -2.45
C HIS A 15 4.64 8.26 -1.98
N HIS A 16 4.08 8.67 -0.85
CA HIS A 16 4.48 9.88 -0.14
C HIS A 16 5.15 9.49 1.17
N GLN A 17 5.98 10.37 1.68
CA GLN A 17 6.65 10.15 2.96
C GLN A 17 5.61 9.88 4.04
N GLY A 18 5.81 8.83 4.82
CA GLY A 18 4.93 8.45 5.90
C GLY A 18 3.82 7.47 5.55
N ASP A 19 3.59 7.18 4.26
CA ASP A 19 2.53 6.24 3.85
C ASP A 19 2.78 4.83 4.37
N VAL A 20 4.02 4.35 4.29
CA VAL A 20 4.38 3.02 4.78
C VAL A 20 4.18 2.94 6.29
N ARG A 21 4.57 3.98 7.00
CA ARG A 21 4.39 4.05 8.44
C ARG A 21 2.91 3.98 8.83
N LYS A 22 2.06 4.74 8.15
CA LYS A 22 0.61 4.71 8.38
C LYS A 22 0.03 3.33 8.11
N ALA A 23 0.44 2.70 7.02
CA ALA A 23 -0.03 1.37 6.68
C ALA A 23 0.35 0.36 7.76
N CYS A 24 1.59 0.41 8.24
CA CYS A 24 2.07 -0.48 9.30
C CYS A 24 1.32 -0.24 10.60
N GLU A 25 1.09 1.01 10.98
CA GLU A 25 0.35 1.35 12.19
C GLU A 25 -1.09 0.85 12.12
N ARG A 26 -1.77 1.07 11.00
CA ARG A 26 -3.16 0.61 10.81
C ARG A 26 -3.27 -0.91 10.78
N ALA A 27 -2.30 -1.57 10.17
CA ALA A 27 -2.30 -3.03 10.10
C ALA A 27 -1.79 -3.70 11.38
N GLY A 28 -1.17 -2.93 12.28
CA GLY A 28 -0.63 -3.45 13.53
C GLY A 28 0.62 -4.28 13.34
N VAL A 29 1.47 -3.91 12.36
CA VAL A 29 2.70 -4.65 12.02
C VAL A 29 3.90 -3.70 12.00
N SER A 30 5.10 -4.26 12.00
CA SER A 30 6.33 -3.47 11.90
C SER A 30 6.68 -3.17 10.45
N ALA A 31 7.55 -2.18 10.24
CA ALA A 31 8.05 -1.85 8.90
C ALA A 31 8.77 -3.03 8.25
N THR A 32 9.37 -3.92 9.05
CA THR A 32 10.04 -5.12 8.55
C THR A 32 9.07 -6.03 7.81
N VAL A 33 7.83 -6.15 8.30
CA VAL A 33 6.79 -6.94 7.65
C VAL A 33 6.47 -6.37 6.27
N PHE A 34 6.36 -5.06 6.14
CA PHE A 34 6.12 -4.40 4.86
C PHE A 34 7.27 -4.65 3.88
N GLN A 35 8.51 -4.51 4.34
CA GLN A 35 9.68 -4.77 3.49
C GLN A 35 9.75 -6.23 3.06
N SER A 36 9.43 -7.16 3.95
CA SER A 36 9.36 -8.58 3.62
C SER A 36 8.31 -8.84 2.54
N ALA A 37 7.14 -8.20 2.65
CA ALA A 37 6.09 -8.33 1.65
C ALA A 37 6.54 -7.89 0.26
N LEU A 38 7.31 -6.79 0.19
CA LEU A 38 7.82 -6.28 -1.08
C LEU A 38 8.85 -7.19 -1.74
N ARG A 39 9.48 -8.07 -0.98
CA ARG A 39 10.46 -9.02 -1.52
C ARG A 39 9.79 -10.25 -2.14
N LYS A 40 8.53 -10.49 -1.85
CA LYS A 40 7.81 -11.63 -2.42
C LYS A 40 7.50 -11.36 -3.89
N THR A 41 7.45 -12.41 -4.67
CA THR A 41 7.15 -12.33 -6.10
C THR A 41 5.76 -12.85 -6.44
N LYS A 42 5.16 -13.59 -5.53
CA LYS A 42 3.83 -14.18 -5.72
C LYS A 42 2.94 -13.88 -4.53
N ILE A 43 1.67 -13.60 -4.80
CA ILE A 43 0.68 -13.35 -3.76
C ILE A 43 0.55 -14.54 -2.82
N ASP A 44 0.62 -15.76 -3.35
CA ASP A 44 0.49 -16.97 -2.55
C ASP A 44 1.61 -17.15 -1.51
N ASP A 45 2.73 -16.46 -1.69
CA ASP A 45 3.86 -16.50 -0.75
C ASP A 45 3.74 -15.49 0.38
N LEU A 46 2.73 -14.63 0.33
CA LEU A 46 2.52 -13.62 1.37
C LEU A 46 1.89 -14.25 2.63
N THR A 47 2.39 -13.83 3.79
CA THR A 47 1.74 -14.17 5.05
C THR A 47 0.49 -13.32 5.23
N ASP A 48 -0.37 -13.67 6.19
CA ASP A 48 -1.58 -12.88 6.47
C ASP A 48 -1.24 -11.45 6.87
N LYS A 49 -0.20 -11.26 7.66
CA LYS A 49 0.25 -9.92 8.07
C LYS A 49 0.78 -9.12 6.88
N GLU A 50 1.55 -9.76 6.02
CA GLU A 50 2.07 -9.13 4.81
C GLU A 50 0.94 -8.70 3.89
N MET A 51 -0.03 -9.58 3.68
CA MET A 51 -1.21 -9.28 2.86
C MET A 51 -2.00 -8.10 3.44
N LYS A 52 -2.23 -8.12 4.74
CA LYS A 52 -2.96 -7.06 5.42
C LYS A 52 -2.30 -5.69 5.27
N VAL A 53 -0.99 -5.62 5.45
CA VAL A 53 -0.28 -4.34 5.35
C VAL A 53 -0.26 -3.82 3.91
N LEU A 54 -0.14 -4.71 2.92
CA LEU A 54 -0.19 -4.30 1.52
C LEU A 54 -1.56 -3.78 1.13
N LEU A 55 -2.63 -4.45 1.58
CA LEU A 55 -3.99 -3.99 1.31
C LEU A 55 -4.26 -2.65 1.98
N THR A 56 -3.79 -2.47 3.20
CA THR A 56 -3.92 -1.20 3.93
C THR A 56 -3.16 -0.08 3.21
N PHE A 57 -1.97 -0.36 2.72
CA PHE A 57 -1.18 0.59 1.95
C PHE A 57 -1.93 1.01 0.66
N ARG A 58 -2.50 0.04 -0.05
CA ARG A 58 -3.29 0.32 -1.25
C ARG A 58 -4.48 1.21 -0.92
N GLU A 59 -5.18 0.94 0.19
CA GLU A 59 -6.31 1.76 0.61
C GLU A 59 -5.90 3.22 0.86
N ILE A 60 -4.72 3.44 1.45
CA ILE A 60 -4.21 4.78 1.69
C ILE A 60 -3.98 5.51 0.36
N LEU A 61 -3.38 4.83 -0.61
CA LEU A 61 -3.15 5.42 -1.93
C LEU A 61 -4.47 5.71 -2.65
N ASP A 62 -5.42 4.79 -2.59
CA ASP A 62 -6.73 4.95 -3.23
C ASP A 62 -7.52 6.10 -2.59
N ALA A 63 -7.47 6.23 -1.28
CA ALA A 63 -8.13 7.33 -0.58
C ALA A 63 -7.58 8.68 -1.01
N ARG A 64 -6.26 8.77 -1.20
CA ARG A 64 -5.62 10.01 -1.67
C ARG A 64 -6.10 10.39 -3.07
N ILE A 65 -6.20 9.41 -3.95
CA ILE A 65 -6.71 9.65 -5.31
C ILE A 65 -8.16 10.13 -5.26
N ALA A 66 -8.99 9.50 -4.45
CA ALA A 66 -10.40 9.88 -4.29
C ALA A 66 -10.53 11.31 -3.75
N GLU A 67 -9.71 11.68 -2.78
CA GLU A 67 -9.70 13.04 -2.23
C GLU A 67 -9.32 14.08 -3.29
N LYS A 68 -8.32 13.79 -4.09
CA LYS A 68 -7.90 14.68 -5.17
C LYS A 68 -8.99 14.86 -6.21
N GLU A 69 -9.67 13.78 -6.59
CA GLU A 69 -10.77 13.85 -7.54
C GLU A 69 -11.94 14.68 -7.00
N MET A 70 -12.22 14.53 -5.71
CA MET A 70 -13.24 15.33 -5.04
C MET A 70 -12.93 16.82 -5.11
N LEU A 71 -11.68 17.19 -4.79
CA LEU A 71 -11.26 18.59 -4.83
C LEU A 71 -11.34 19.16 -6.23
N LYS A 72 -10.97 18.40 -7.24
CA LYS A 72 -11.07 18.83 -8.64
C LYS A 72 -12.52 19.12 -9.05
N LYS A 73 -13.47 18.36 -8.54
CA LYS A 73 -14.89 18.57 -8.83
C LYS A 73 -15.44 19.81 -8.15
N LEU A 74 -14.89 20.19 -7.00
CA LEU A 74 -15.32 21.36 -6.24
C LEU A 74 -14.75 22.66 -6.78
N LEU A 75 -13.66 22.57 -7.48
CA LEU A 75 -12.99 23.73 -8.07
C LEU A 75 -13.40 23.93 -9.52
#